data_0c60d441d555b0adbc196f3fa02a4332
#
_entry.id   0c60d441d555b0adbc196f3fa02a4332
#
_cell.length_a   1.000
_cell.length_b   1.000
_cell.length_c   1.000
_cell.angle_alpha   90.00
_cell.angle_beta   90.00
_cell.angle_gamma   90.00
#
_symmetry.space_group_name_H-M   'P 1'
#
loop_
_entity.id
_entity.type
_entity.pdbx_description
1 polymer ?
#
loop_
_entity_poly.entity_id
_entity_poly.type
_entity_poly.pdbx_seq_one_letter_code
_entity_poly.pdbx_strand_id
1 'polypeptide(L)'
;MALTNRTLIIFKYLWETTDEALPVSLADISAVLKQYEITADPRTLRKDIEQLIEFGVDIVKDRRVQNLYHVATRHFEAPEVKLLIDAVQSARFITPKKSRELVKRLTAFAAPGDAALLKRHLYIDSRVKAVNESVY
;
A
#
# COMPACT_ATOMS: atom_id res chain seq x y z
N MET A 1 11.09 -22.58 6.39
CA MET A 1 11.35 -22.61 4.93
C MET A 1 11.91 -21.27 4.49
N ALA A 2 12.93 -21.29 3.65
CA ALA A 2 13.49 -20.07 3.10
C ALA A 2 12.53 -19.44 2.10
N LEU A 3 12.35 -18.12 2.19
CA LEU A 3 11.60 -17.38 1.19
C LEU A 3 12.46 -17.24 -0.06
N THR A 4 11.86 -17.46 -1.22
CA THR A 4 12.55 -17.32 -2.50
C THR A 4 12.40 -15.87 -3.02
N ASN A 5 13.22 -15.50 -4.01
CA ASN A 5 13.06 -14.21 -4.70
C ASN A 5 11.65 -14.06 -5.28
N ARG A 6 11.10 -15.14 -5.83
CA ARG A 6 9.73 -15.17 -6.34
C ARG A 6 8.73 -14.78 -5.24
N THR A 7 8.84 -15.37 -4.07
CA THR A 7 7.95 -15.09 -2.94
C THR A 7 8.06 -13.62 -2.50
N LEU A 8 9.26 -13.07 -2.46
CA LEU A 8 9.48 -11.68 -2.10
C LEU A 8 8.88 -10.71 -3.13
N ILE A 9 8.96 -11.04 -4.40
CA ILE A 9 8.35 -10.24 -5.47
C ILE A 9 6.83 -10.25 -5.33
N ILE A 10 6.24 -11.42 -5.05
CA ILE A 10 4.80 -11.55 -4.80
C ILE A 10 4.39 -10.70 -3.61
N PHE A 11 5.14 -10.76 -2.50
CA PHE A 11 4.87 -9.95 -1.32
C PHE A 11 4.87 -8.46 -1.65
N LYS A 12 5.91 -7.99 -2.32
CA LYS A 12 6.04 -6.58 -2.69
C LYS A 12 4.86 -6.13 -3.56
N TYR A 13 4.51 -6.91 -4.55
CA TYR A 13 3.39 -6.62 -5.45
C TYR A 13 2.07 -6.52 -4.67
N LEU A 14 1.78 -7.51 -3.83
CA LEU A 14 0.54 -7.52 -3.04
C LEU A 14 0.49 -6.37 -2.04
N TRP A 15 1.60 -6.11 -1.37
CA TRP A 15 1.68 -5.02 -0.39
C TRP A 15 1.46 -3.65 -1.01
N GLU A 16 2.06 -3.40 -2.17
CA GLU A 16 2.05 -2.08 -2.82
C GLU A 16 0.79 -1.82 -3.65
N THR A 17 0.12 -2.87 -4.16
CA THR A 17 -0.93 -2.70 -5.16
C THR A 17 -2.31 -3.22 -4.76
N THR A 18 -2.44 -3.95 -3.66
CA THR A 18 -3.74 -4.54 -3.29
C THR A 18 -4.35 -3.96 -2.03
N ASP A 19 -5.66 -3.96 -1.99
CA ASP A 19 -6.49 -3.75 -0.81
C ASP A 19 -7.84 -4.44 -1.05
N GLU A 20 -8.80 -4.27 -0.13
CA GLU A 20 -10.11 -4.91 -0.25
C GLU A 20 -10.82 -4.53 -1.55
N ALA A 21 -10.67 -3.30 -2.00
CA ALA A 21 -11.30 -2.80 -3.22
C ALA A 21 -10.53 -3.18 -4.48
N LEU A 22 -9.25 -3.52 -4.37
CA LEU A 22 -8.34 -3.80 -5.48
C LEU A 22 -7.65 -5.15 -5.31
N PRO A 23 -8.39 -6.26 -5.20
CA PRO A 23 -7.77 -7.58 -5.11
C PRO A 23 -7.20 -8.02 -6.46
N VAL A 24 -6.28 -8.97 -6.44
CA VAL A 24 -5.64 -9.50 -7.65
C VAL A 24 -5.79 -11.01 -7.75
N SER A 25 -5.76 -11.52 -8.98
CA SER A 25 -5.83 -12.95 -9.27
C SER A 25 -4.43 -13.57 -9.38
N LEU A 26 -4.35 -14.90 -9.42
CA LEU A 26 -3.10 -15.60 -9.72
C LEU A 26 -2.57 -15.24 -11.10
N ALA A 27 -3.45 -14.98 -12.06
CA ALA A 27 -3.06 -14.54 -13.41
C ALA A 27 -2.35 -13.19 -13.37
N ASP A 28 -2.84 -12.25 -12.54
CA ASP A 28 -2.20 -10.95 -12.35
C ASP A 28 -0.81 -11.11 -11.74
N ILE A 29 -0.68 -11.97 -10.74
CA ILE A 29 0.61 -12.26 -10.09
C ILE A 29 1.57 -12.89 -11.11
N SER A 30 1.09 -13.83 -11.91
CA SER A 30 1.90 -14.46 -12.95
C SER A 30 2.42 -13.44 -13.97
N ALA A 31 1.58 -12.48 -14.36
CA ALA A 31 1.96 -11.42 -15.28
C ALA A 31 3.08 -10.54 -14.72
N VAL A 32 3.02 -10.20 -13.43
CA VAL A 32 4.08 -9.44 -12.77
C VAL A 32 5.38 -10.23 -12.73
N LEU A 33 5.32 -11.51 -12.40
CA LEU A 33 6.51 -12.36 -12.34
C LEU A 33 7.19 -12.49 -13.70
N LYS A 34 6.43 -12.49 -14.79
CA LYS A 34 7.00 -12.53 -16.14
C LYS A 34 7.86 -11.31 -16.45
N GLN A 35 7.56 -10.15 -15.86
CA GLN A 35 8.40 -8.96 -16.00
C GLN A 35 9.79 -9.16 -15.39
N TYR A 36 9.92 -10.07 -14.43
CA TYR A 36 11.19 -10.46 -13.82
C TYR A 36 11.76 -11.74 -14.43
N GLU A 37 11.21 -12.17 -15.57
CA GLU A 37 11.62 -13.41 -16.25
C GLU A 37 11.40 -14.67 -15.39
N ILE A 38 10.36 -14.65 -14.54
CA ILE A 38 10.01 -15.77 -13.68
C ILE A 38 8.69 -16.35 -14.16
N THR A 39 8.67 -17.67 -14.36
CA THR A 39 7.46 -18.42 -14.70
C THR A 39 7.16 -19.42 -13.59
N ALA A 40 5.91 -19.44 -13.12
CA ALA A 40 5.46 -20.37 -12.10
C ALA A 40 4.00 -20.76 -12.37
N ASP A 41 3.66 -22.00 -12.08
CA ASP A 41 2.29 -22.47 -12.24
C ASP A 41 1.40 -22.01 -11.07
N PRO A 42 0.07 -22.07 -11.21
CA PRO A 42 -0.83 -21.62 -10.15
C PRO A 42 -0.63 -22.35 -8.82
N ARG A 43 -0.27 -23.61 -8.85
CA ARG A 43 -0.03 -24.39 -7.63
C ARG A 43 1.17 -23.85 -6.85
N THR A 44 2.23 -23.51 -7.55
CA THR A 44 3.43 -22.90 -6.95
C THR A 44 3.11 -21.54 -6.37
N LEU A 45 2.34 -20.72 -7.09
CA LEU A 45 1.93 -19.39 -6.61
C LEU A 45 1.10 -19.48 -5.34
N ARG A 46 0.17 -20.44 -5.27
CA ARG A 46 -0.62 -20.65 -4.05
C ARG A 46 0.26 -21.05 -2.86
N LYS A 47 1.27 -21.87 -3.08
CA LYS A 47 2.22 -22.24 -2.02
C LYS A 47 3.02 -21.05 -1.53
N ASP A 48 3.44 -20.18 -2.44
CA ASP A 48 4.16 -18.95 -2.06
C ASP A 48 3.28 -18.05 -1.20
N ILE A 49 2.01 -17.88 -1.56
CA ILE A 49 1.05 -17.09 -0.77
C ILE A 49 0.86 -17.71 0.61
N GLU A 50 0.72 -19.02 0.70
CA GLU A 50 0.60 -19.73 1.98
C GLU A 50 1.82 -19.50 2.87
N GLN A 51 3.03 -19.49 2.30
CA GLN A 51 4.25 -19.18 3.04
C GLN A 51 4.24 -17.76 3.61
N LEU A 52 3.76 -16.80 2.84
CA LEU A 52 3.63 -15.42 3.30
C LEU A 52 2.64 -15.31 4.46
N ILE A 53 1.52 -16.01 4.38
CA ILE A 53 0.53 -16.06 5.45
C ILE A 53 1.12 -16.68 6.72
N GLU A 54 1.84 -17.78 6.60
CA GLU A 54 2.52 -18.42 7.73
C GLU A 54 3.58 -17.50 8.35
N PHE A 55 4.24 -16.70 7.53
CA PHE A 55 5.24 -15.74 7.97
C PHE A 55 4.63 -14.57 8.74
N GLY A 56 3.33 -14.31 8.56
CA GLY A 56 2.63 -13.26 9.30
C GLY A 56 2.00 -12.17 8.45
N VAL A 57 2.03 -12.30 7.12
CA VAL A 57 1.37 -11.35 6.23
C VAL A 57 -0.12 -11.66 6.18
N ASP A 58 -0.96 -10.66 6.44
CA ASP A 58 -2.41 -10.85 6.45
C ASP A 58 -2.98 -10.77 5.03
N ILE A 59 -2.87 -11.87 4.30
CA ILE A 59 -3.41 -12.00 2.94
C ILE A 59 -4.78 -12.65 3.04
N VAL A 60 -5.80 -11.98 2.51
CA VAL A 60 -7.17 -12.49 2.45
C VAL A 60 -7.43 -13.02 1.05
N LYS A 61 -8.01 -14.22 1.00
CA LYS A 61 -8.44 -14.87 -0.23
C LYS A 61 -9.94 -14.75 -0.35
N ASP A 62 -10.39 -14.06 -1.38
CA ASP A 62 -11.81 -13.92 -1.68
C ASP A 62 -12.19 -14.88 -2.80
N ARG A 63 -13.17 -15.75 -2.54
CA ARG A 63 -13.63 -16.74 -3.49
C ARG A 63 -14.83 -16.19 -4.27
N ARG A 64 -14.59 -15.76 -5.50
CA ARG A 64 -15.63 -15.37 -6.46
C ARG A 64 -15.60 -16.36 -7.64
N VAL A 65 -15.76 -15.89 -8.87
CA VAL A 65 -15.58 -16.71 -10.07
C VAL A 65 -14.18 -17.30 -10.10
N GLN A 66 -13.20 -16.54 -9.61
CA GLN A 66 -11.82 -16.98 -9.38
C GLN A 66 -11.36 -16.49 -8.01
N ASN A 67 -10.30 -17.09 -7.49
CA ASN A 67 -9.72 -16.65 -6.24
C ASN A 67 -9.02 -15.31 -6.42
N LEU A 68 -9.35 -14.35 -5.57
CA LEU A 68 -8.73 -13.03 -5.53
C LEU A 68 -8.03 -12.85 -4.19
N TYR A 69 -6.91 -12.15 -4.20
CA TYR A 69 -6.05 -11.98 -3.04
C TYR A 69 -5.79 -10.51 -2.78
N HIS A 70 -5.75 -10.12 -1.49
CA HIS A 70 -5.34 -8.79 -1.10
C HIS A 70 -4.74 -8.82 0.31
N VAL A 71 -3.91 -7.82 0.61
CA VAL A 71 -3.38 -7.61 1.96
C VAL A 71 -4.40 -6.79 2.74
N ALA A 72 -4.89 -7.34 3.86
CA ALA A 72 -5.97 -6.72 4.63
C ALA A 72 -5.45 -5.83 5.75
N THR A 73 -4.60 -6.37 6.64
CA THR A 73 -4.15 -5.65 7.82
C THR A 73 -2.82 -4.97 7.57
N ARG A 74 -2.79 -3.66 7.81
CA ARG A 74 -1.59 -2.83 7.78
C ARG A 74 -1.42 -2.17 9.15
N HIS A 75 -0.31 -1.48 9.39
CA HIS A 75 -0.06 -0.83 10.68
C HIS A 75 -1.12 0.21 11.03
N PHE A 76 -1.61 0.93 10.03
CA PHE A 76 -2.63 1.96 10.22
C PHE A 76 -3.75 1.82 9.20
N GLU A 77 -4.98 2.02 9.66
CA GLU A 77 -6.14 2.16 8.80
C GLU A 77 -6.17 3.57 8.18
N ALA A 78 -6.91 3.73 7.06
CA ALA A 78 -6.97 5.00 6.35
C ALA A 78 -7.39 6.18 7.23
N PRO A 79 -8.43 6.09 8.09
CA PRO A 79 -8.80 7.21 8.97
C PRO A 79 -7.69 7.60 9.94
N GLU A 80 -6.89 6.63 10.41
CA GLU A 80 -5.78 6.88 11.31
C GLU A 80 -4.63 7.58 10.59
N VAL A 81 -4.31 7.15 9.37
CA VAL A 81 -3.30 7.81 8.52
C VAL A 81 -3.72 9.25 8.24
N LYS A 82 -5.00 9.46 7.91
CA LYS A 82 -5.52 10.81 7.66
C LYS A 82 -5.38 11.71 8.88
N LEU A 83 -5.66 11.19 10.08
CA LEU A 83 -5.50 11.94 11.32
C LEU A 83 -4.05 12.38 11.53
N LEU A 84 -3.08 11.48 11.27
CA LEU A 84 -1.66 11.81 11.37
C LEU A 84 -1.25 12.86 10.34
N ILE A 85 -1.75 12.74 9.12
CA ILE A 85 -1.49 13.71 8.05
C ILE A 85 -2.04 15.08 8.42
N ASP A 86 -3.27 15.15 8.90
CA ASP A 86 -3.91 16.40 9.31
C ASP A 86 -3.10 17.07 10.44
N ALA A 87 -2.61 16.28 11.39
CA ALA A 87 -1.78 16.78 12.48
C ALA A 87 -0.49 17.42 11.97
N VAL A 88 0.18 16.79 11.00
CA VAL A 88 1.41 17.33 10.40
C VAL A 88 1.12 18.62 9.65
N GLN A 89 0.05 18.65 8.86
CA GLN A 89 -0.31 19.85 8.07
C GLN A 89 -0.77 21.01 8.92
N SER A 90 -1.34 20.75 10.09
CA SER A 90 -1.77 21.79 11.03
C SER A 90 -0.63 22.33 11.88
N ALA A 91 0.52 21.66 11.93
CA ALA A 91 1.65 22.07 12.73
C ALA A 91 2.35 23.29 12.11
N ARG A 92 2.30 24.42 12.78
CA ARG A 92 2.86 25.69 12.27
C ARG A 92 4.38 25.72 12.25
N PHE A 93 5.03 24.93 13.12
CA PHE A 93 6.49 24.87 13.22
C PHE A 93 7.15 24.01 12.15
N ILE A 94 6.37 23.27 11.36
CA ILE A 94 6.88 22.43 10.28
C ILE A 94 6.78 23.19 8.97
N THR A 95 7.91 23.33 8.25
CA THR A 95 7.92 24.03 6.95
C THR A 95 7.09 23.28 5.91
N PRO A 96 6.60 23.96 4.85
CA PRO A 96 5.86 23.30 3.78
C PRO A 96 6.65 22.15 3.14
N LYS A 97 7.93 22.33 2.92
CA LYS A 97 8.80 21.29 2.35
C LYS A 97 8.87 20.05 3.24
N LYS A 98 9.13 20.25 4.54
CA LYS A 98 9.24 19.14 5.49
C LYS A 98 7.88 18.47 5.69
N SER A 99 6.81 19.25 5.69
CA SER A 99 5.44 18.76 5.78
C SER A 99 5.14 17.81 4.59
N ARG A 100 5.49 18.21 3.37
CA ARG A 100 5.28 17.35 2.19
C ARG A 100 6.05 16.04 2.27
N GLU A 101 7.29 16.08 2.75
CA GLU A 101 8.11 14.88 2.94
C GLU A 101 7.47 13.92 3.95
N LEU A 102 7.05 14.44 5.10
CA LEU A 102 6.41 13.62 6.15
C LEU A 102 5.08 13.04 5.68
N VAL A 103 4.27 13.85 5.00
CA VAL A 103 2.98 13.42 4.47
C VAL A 103 3.16 12.30 3.44
N LYS A 104 4.15 12.42 2.56
CA LYS A 104 4.46 11.38 1.59
C LYS A 104 4.79 10.06 2.27
N ARG A 105 5.58 10.09 3.34
CA ARG A 105 5.95 8.90 4.11
C ARG A 105 4.74 8.31 4.84
N LEU A 106 3.89 9.17 5.44
CA LEU A 106 2.68 8.72 6.13
C LEU A 106 1.67 8.09 5.15
N THR A 107 1.53 8.65 3.96
CA THR A 107 0.63 8.11 2.93
C THR A 107 1.01 6.69 2.54
N ALA A 108 2.30 6.34 2.62
CA ALA A 108 2.77 4.99 2.33
C ALA A 108 2.25 3.93 3.30
N PHE A 109 1.77 4.32 4.50
CA PHE A 109 1.14 3.39 5.43
C PHE A 109 -0.29 3.03 5.06
N ALA A 110 -0.92 3.78 4.17
CA ALA A 110 -2.29 3.52 3.73
C ALA A 110 -2.33 2.47 2.63
N ALA A 111 -3.47 1.78 2.49
CA ALA A 111 -3.69 0.88 1.37
C ALA A 111 -3.74 1.68 0.04
N PRO A 112 -3.42 1.05 -1.11
CA PRO A 112 -3.28 1.79 -2.38
C PRO A 112 -4.48 2.65 -2.79
N GLY A 113 -5.70 2.14 -2.64
CA GLY A 113 -6.90 2.91 -2.96
C GLY A 113 -7.08 4.12 -2.06
N ASP A 114 -6.81 3.95 -0.77
CA ASP A 114 -6.89 5.03 0.22
C ASP A 114 -5.76 6.05 0.03
N ALA A 115 -4.58 5.60 -0.36
CA ALA A 115 -3.45 6.49 -0.64
C ALA A 115 -3.78 7.46 -1.77
N ALA A 116 -4.49 7.02 -2.81
CA ALA A 116 -4.92 7.89 -3.91
C ALA A 116 -5.86 9.00 -3.43
N LEU A 117 -6.83 8.66 -2.58
CA LEU A 117 -7.75 9.65 -1.98
C LEU A 117 -7.03 10.63 -1.08
N LEU A 118 -6.10 10.15 -0.25
CA LEU A 118 -5.31 10.99 0.63
C LEU A 118 -4.47 11.99 -0.15
N LYS A 119 -3.87 11.60 -1.26
CA LYS A 119 -3.08 12.49 -2.11
C LYS A 119 -3.90 13.64 -2.67
N ARG A 120 -5.15 13.41 -3.03
CA ARG A 120 -6.05 14.47 -3.51
C ARG A 120 -6.29 15.53 -2.44
N HIS A 121 -6.61 15.11 -1.23
CA HIS A 121 -6.84 16.02 -0.10
C HIS A 121 -5.58 16.81 0.26
N LEU A 122 -4.43 16.16 0.20
CA LEU A 122 -3.14 16.77 0.50
C LEU A 122 -2.78 17.92 -0.41
N TYR A 123 -3.11 17.81 -1.69
CA TYR A 123 -2.82 18.87 -2.65
C TYR A 123 -3.51 20.18 -2.26
N ILE A 124 -4.77 20.12 -1.82
CA ILE A 124 -5.54 21.28 -1.38
C ILE A 124 -4.99 21.83 -0.06
N ASP A 125 -4.76 20.96 0.91
CA ASP A 125 -4.30 21.37 2.24
C ASP A 125 -2.89 21.97 2.23
N SER A 126 -2.01 21.46 1.36
CA SER A 126 -0.66 22.01 1.19
C SER A 126 -0.68 23.45 0.68
N ARG A 127 -1.63 23.78 -0.19
CA ARG A 127 -1.80 25.16 -0.69
C ARG A 127 -2.23 26.09 0.43
N VAL A 128 -3.16 25.68 1.27
CA VAL A 128 -3.63 26.44 2.42
C VAL A 128 -2.49 26.68 3.40
N LYS A 129 -1.71 25.66 3.72
CA LYS A 129 -0.57 25.74 4.64
C LYS A 129 0.50 26.70 4.11
N ALA A 130 0.83 26.63 2.83
CA ALA A 130 1.82 27.51 2.21
C ALA A 130 1.40 28.99 2.31
N VAL A 131 0.12 29.29 2.09
CA VAL A 131 -0.43 30.64 2.24
C VAL A 131 -0.31 31.11 3.69
N ASN A 132 -0.68 30.26 4.65
CA ASN A 132 -0.62 30.59 6.07
C ASN A 132 0.81 30.85 6.54
N GLU A 133 1.78 30.08 6.08
CA GLU A 133 3.19 30.29 6.46
C GLU A 133 3.78 31.56 5.86
N SER A 134 3.30 32.02 4.72
CA SER A 134 3.76 33.31 4.15
C SER A 134 3.32 34.50 4.97
N VAL A 135 2.30 34.35 5.83
CA VAL A 135 1.79 35.40 6.73
C VAL A 135 2.58 35.42 8.04
N TYR A 136 3.15 34.32 8.44
CA TYR A 136 3.92 34.18 9.66
C TYR A 136 5.43 34.14 9.39
#